data_e5b7c0abe7cf7ec884ec05e8ee08fb89
#
_entry.id   e5b7c0abe7cf7ec884ec05e8ee08fb89
#
_cell.length_a   1.000
_cell.length_b   1.000
_cell.length_c   1.000
_cell.angle_alpha   90.00
_cell.angle_beta   90.00
_cell.angle_gamma   90.00
#
_symmetry.space_group_name_H-M   'P 1'
#
loop_
_entity.id
_entity.type
_entity.pdbx_description
1 polymer ?
#
loop_
_entity_poly.entity_id
_entity_poly.type
_entity_poly.pdbx_seq_one_letter_code
_entity_poly.pdbx_strand_id
1 'polypeptide(L)'
;MELARFERCGVVTVVPRSATGLALGDDPALLLRHRVAEFLPAPGTVDRLAGAYAREGLRVEARTEVGLTVSGDPTLLAEVFGHPVRPVRNKYIRGTVRYEFAAAGPLRSRLHADLVEEVRVPRAGFELSARAPAPGGAAATPAAPVGATPPLAHDARYLWLPQDAVRVAGAGRPHAAGIRGGGVRVVMVDTGLYDHPHHRAHGYRTTVVPALSALDPAVDERGHGTAMSALLLAVAPEAALTMVKMACESFSFPVAAFQRAVELAPDVISCSWGTLRAEPHLHLEVANAVRRGITVLFAAGNGSTDRRTAMFQSVATPGAITVGGVHVGPDGRRRAADLASSYRSDVFPGRRVPDLSGPCGMLPNGDYVVFPTQPGCMFDRRNSAYDGTAPDDGWLVSSGTSGATAYAAGVVVLAVQQGIGKGRALTTADLADACLPVTEGRTTTGDDCGGVCPNEAVGHGLLTASPTA
;
A
#
# COMPACT_ATOMS: atom_id res chain seq x y z
N MET A 1 8.92 25.07 -5.21
CA MET A 1 7.84 26.07 -5.22
C MET A 1 6.45 25.45 -4.99
N GLU A 2 6.24 24.16 -5.21
CA GLU A 2 4.95 23.46 -5.00
C GLU A 2 4.73 22.89 -3.60
N LEU A 3 5.78 22.54 -2.85
CA LEU A 3 5.67 22.23 -1.41
C LEU A 3 4.96 23.32 -0.62
N ALA A 4 5.15 24.60 -1.02
CA ALA A 4 4.48 25.74 -0.40
C ALA A 4 2.94 25.77 -0.56
N ARG A 5 2.38 25.02 -1.52
CA ARG A 5 0.91 24.95 -1.71
C ARG A 5 0.27 23.95 -0.73
N PHE A 6 0.93 22.85 -0.44
CA PHE A 6 0.44 21.84 0.50
C PHE A 6 0.47 22.32 1.94
N GLU A 7 1.47 23.14 2.26
CA GLU A 7 1.60 23.76 3.57
C GLU A 7 0.45 24.74 3.89
N ARG A 8 -0.41 25.04 2.91
CA ARG A 8 -1.50 26.01 3.05
C ARG A 8 -2.89 25.43 2.84
N CYS A 9 -3.03 24.13 2.62
CA CYS A 9 -4.33 23.50 2.39
C CYS A 9 -4.69 22.54 3.50
N GLY A 10 -5.93 22.60 3.95
CA GLY A 10 -6.51 21.53 4.75
C GLY A 10 -7.15 20.47 3.83
N VAL A 11 -7.37 19.28 4.37
CA VAL A 11 -7.97 18.15 3.66
C VAL A 11 -9.06 17.52 4.52
N VAL A 12 -10.18 17.17 3.90
CA VAL A 12 -11.25 16.41 4.55
C VAL A 12 -11.79 15.32 3.63
N THR A 13 -12.25 14.23 4.23
CA THR A 13 -13.03 13.19 3.55
C THR A 13 -14.51 13.38 3.91
N VAL A 14 -15.35 13.47 2.89
CA VAL A 14 -16.80 13.62 3.01
C VAL A 14 -17.43 12.26 2.75
N VAL A 15 -18.20 11.78 3.72
CA VAL A 15 -18.95 10.53 3.65
C VAL A 15 -20.42 10.88 3.40
N PRO A 16 -20.98 10.57 2.23
CA PRO A 16 -22.37 10.80 1.95
C PRO A 16 -23.27 9.88 2.75
N ARG A 17 -24.50 10.30 2.98
CA ARG A 17 -25.55 9.48 3.59
C ARG A 17 -25.91 8.33 2.66
N SER A 18 -25.95 7.11 3.20
CA SER A 18 -26.36 5.93 2.41
C SER A 18 -27.84 6.02 1.98
N ALA A 19 -28.16 5.35 0.88
CA ALA A 19 -29.53 5.29 0.38
C ALA A 19 -30.48 4.52 1.30
N THR A 20 -29.95 3.63 2.14
CA THR A 20 -30.71 2.80 3.09
C THR A 20 -30.85 3.45 4.47
N GLY A 21 -30.07 4.51 4.74
CA GLY A 21 -29.92 5.11 6.07
C GLY A 21 -28.96 4.36 6.98
N LEU A 22 -28.31 3.28 6.50
CA LEU A 22 -27.31 2.54 7.27
C LEU A 22 -25.98 3.29 7.25
N ALA A 23 -25.48 3.68 8.41
CA ALA A 23 -24.17 4.31 8.57
C ALA A 23 -23.13 3.32 9.09
N LEU A 24 -21.93 3.34 8.55
CA LEU A 24 -20.81 2.55 9.07
C LEU A 24 -20.31 3.11 10.41
N GLY A 25 -20.28 4.43 10.54
CA GLY A 25 -19.75 5.10 11.72
C GLY A 25 -18.33 4.69 12.04
N ASP A 26 -18.08 4.35 13.31
CA ASP A 26 -16.77 3.87 13.79
C ASP A 26 -16.73 2.33 13.95
N ASP A 27 -17.75 1.59 13.51
CA ASP A 27 -17.81 0.12 13.58
C ASP A 27 -17.67 -0.54 12.20
N PRO A 28 -16.44 -0.78 11.71
CA PRO A 28 -16.24 -1.47 10.44
C PRO A 28 -16.70 -2.95 10.47
N ALA A 29 -16.90 -3.56 11.65
CA ALA A 29 -17.39 -4.93 11.75
C ALA A 29 -18.82 -5.08 11.20
N LEU A 30 -19.56 -4.00 10.99
CA LEU A 30 -20.84 -4.02 10.27
C LEU A 30 -20.71 -4.57 8.85
N LEU A 31 -19.54 -4.48 8.22
CA LEU A 31 -19.25 -5.09 6.91
C LEU A 31 -19.30 -6.63 6.92
N LEU A 32 -19.29 -7.27 8.10
CA LEU A 32 -19.52 -8.72 8.23
C LEU A 32 -21.03 -9.11 8.22
N ARG A 33 -21.91 -8.17 8.50
CA ARG A 33 -23.35 -8.41 8.70
C ARG A 33 -24.20 -7.82 7.59
N HIS A 34 -23.68 -6.84 6.87
CA HIS A 34 -24.38 -6.09 5.84
C HIS A 34 -23.61 -6.12 4.52
N ARG A 35 -24.35 -6.08 3.42
CA ARG A 35 -23.74 -5.97 2.10
C ARG A 35 -23.18 -4.56 1.90
N VAL A 36 -22.04 -4.44 1.27
CA VAL A 36 -21.39 -3.15 0.98
C VAL A 36 -22.35 -2.15 0.31
N ALA A 37 -23.21 -2.64 -0.59
CA ALA A 37 -24.21 -1.81 -1.28
C ALA A 37 -25.19 -1.08 -0.33
N GLU A 38 -25.38 -1.59 0.87
CA GLU A 38 -26.30 -0.98 1.86
C GLU A 38 -25.69 0.31 2.49
N PHE A 39 -24.37 0.46 2.41
CA PHE A 39 -23.67 1.66 2.89
C PHE A 39 -23.48 2.72 1.79
N LEU A 40 -23.82 2.43 0.54
CA LEU A 40 -23.60 3.35 -0.56
C LEU A 40 -24.72 4.40 -0.65
N PRO A 41 -24.37 5.64 -1.02
CA PRO A 41 -25.36 6.70 -1.27
C PRO A 41 -26.19 6.39 -2.51
N ALA A 42 -27.28 7.11 -2.68
CA ALA A 42 -28.05 7.07 -3.92
C ALA A 42 -27.18 7.48 -5.12
N PRO A 43 -27.36 6.86 -6.30
CA PRO A 43 -26.58 7.17 -7.49
C PRO A 43 -26.53 8.68 -7.79
N GLY A 44 -25.34 9.18 -8.17
CA GLY A 44 -25.13 10.59 -8.47
C GLY A 44 -24.99 11.52 -7.25
N THR A 45 -25.13 11.01 -6.02
CA THR A 45 -24.98 11.84 -4.80
C THR A 45 -23.55 12.37 -4.66
N VAL A 46 -22.56 11.50 -4.86
CA VAL A 46 -21.14 11.90 -4.80
C VAL A 46 -20.82 12.95 -5.86
N ASP A 47 -21.32 12.80 -7.09
CA ASP A 47 -21.10 13.78 -8.17
C ASP A 47 -21.75 15.12 -7.86
N ARG A 48 -22.94 15.12 -7.27
CA ARG A 48 -23.60 16.37 -6.82
C ARG A 48 -22.78 17.08 -5.74
N LEU A 49 -22.30 16.35 -4.76
CA LEU A 49 -21.44 16.88 -3.69
C LEU A 49 -20.12 17.40 -4.27
N ALA A 50 -19.47 16.64 -5.12
CA ALA A 50 -18.22 17.05 -5.79
C ALA A 50 -18.41 18.35 -6.58
N GLY A 51 -19.49 18.45 -7.36
CA GLY A 51 -19.83 19.67 -8.08
C GLY A 51 -20.16 20.86 -7.17
N ALA A 52 -20.81 20.63 -6.04
CA ALA A 52 -21.11 21.66 -5.06
C ALA A 52 -19.83 22.21 -4.41
N TYR A 53 -18.97 21.34 -3.90
CA TYR A 53 -17.70 21.76 -3.29
C TYR A 53 -16.77 22.44 -4.30
N ALA A 54 -16.73 21.98 -5.56
CA ALA A 54 -15.93 22.62 -6.60
C ALA A 54 -16.42 24.04 -6.93
N ARG A 55 -17.74 24.29 -6.93
CA ARG A 55 -18.30 25.63 -7.13
C ARG A 55 -17.96 26.60 -6.00
N GLU A 56 -17.81 26.11 -4.80
CA GLU A 56 -17.35 26.91 -3.66
C GLU A 56 -15.82 27.15 -3.66
N GLY A 57 -15.10 26.58 -4.63
CA GLY A 57 -13.64 26.76 -4.73
C GLY A 57 -12.81 25.70 -4.01
N LEU A 58 -13.44 24.66 -3.46
CA LEU A 58 -12.71 23.49 -2.95
C LEU A 58 -12.27 22.61 -4.10
N ARG A 59 -11.14 21.97 -3.95
CA ARG A 59 -10.62 20.98 -4.90
C ARG A 59 -11.10 19.60 -4.52
N VAL A 60 -11.69 18.89 -5.48
CA VAL A 60 -11.97 17.45 -5.35
C VAL A 60 -10.71 16.67 -5.70
N GLU A 61 -10.10 16.06 -4.73
CA GLU A 61 -8.83 15.33 -4.88
C GLU A 61 -9.02 13.90 -5.37
N ALA A 62 -10.05 13.24 -4.85
CA ALA A 62 -10.46 11.91 -5.28
C ALA A 62 -11.92 11.66 -4.90
N ARG A 63 -12.59 10.75 -5.62
CA ARG A 63 -13.96 10.34 -5.34
C ARG A 63 -14.22 8.91 -5.79
N THR A 64 -15.12 8.24 -5.10
CA THR A 64 -15.62 6.91 -5.44
C THR A 64 -17.13 6.87 -5.23
N GLU A 65 -17.76 5.71 -5.40
CA GLU A 65 -19.17 5.54 -5.02
C GLU A 65 -19.39 5.72 -3.49
N VAL A 66 -18.35 5.53 -2.68
CA VAL A 66 -18.40 5.58 -1.21
C VAL A 66 -18.37 7.01 -0.68
N GLY A 67 -17.54 7.87 -1.29
CA GLY A 67 -17.35 9.23 -0.82
C GLY A 67 -16.31 10.00 -1.63
N LEU A 68 -15.90 11.14 -1.10
CA LEU A 68 -14.92 11.99 -1.77
C LEU A 68 -13.98 12.67 -0.77
N THR A 69 -12.78 12.95 -1.22
CA THR A 69 -11.81 13.77 -0.48
C THR A 69 -11.68 15.12 -1.16
N VAL A 70 -11.77 16.19 -0.36
CA VAL A 70 -11.62 17.57 -0.83
C VAL A 70 -10.52 18.29 -0.06
N SER A 71 -9.90 19.26 -0.72
CA SER A 71 -8.90 20.14 -0.12
C SER A 71 -9.20 21.60 -0.44
N GLY A 72 -8.66 22.52 0.34
CA GLY A 72 -8.85 23.94 0.10
C GLY A 72 -8.14 24.83 1.10
N ASP A 73 -8.30 26.13 0.88
CA ASP A 73 -7.83 27.14 1.82
C ASP A 73 -8.46 26.91 3.22
N PRO A 74 -7.68 27.06 4.30
CA PRO A 74 -8.18 26.87 5.67
C PRO A 74 -9.40 27.70 6.05
N THR A 75 -9.50 28.92 5.53
CA THR A 75 -10.64 29.80 5.79
C THR A 75 -11.89 29.26 5.12
N LEU A 76 -11.78 28.89 3.84
CA LEU A 76 -12.87 28.29 3.09
C LEU A 76 -13.34 26.97 3.70
N LEU A 77 -12.41 26.11 4.13
CA LEU A 77 -12.75 24.88 4.85
C LEU A 77 -13.49 25.16 6.16
N ALA A 78 -13.06 26.17 6.91
CA ALA A 78 -13.74 26.57 8.14
C ALA A 78 -15.18 27.07 7.86
N GLU A 79 -15.38 27.83 6.80
CA GLU A 79 -16.69 28.30 6.37
C GLU A 79 -17.60 27.16 5.94
N VAL A 80 -17.11 26.23 5.11
CA VAL A 80 -17.89 25.11 4.57
C VAL A 80 -18.21 24.07 5.64
N PHE A 81 -17.26 23.74 6.52
CA PHE A 81 -17.41 22.66 7.49
C PHE A 81 -17.70 23.13 8.92
N GLY A 82 -17.83 24.43 9.13
CA GLY A 82 -18.38 25.01 10.35
C GLY A 82 -17.45 24.99 11.57
N HIS A 83 -16.17 24.68 11.41
CA HIS A 83 -15.19 24.65 12.48
C HIS A 83 -13.90 25.36 12.07
N PRO A 84 -13.29 26.15 12.99
CA PRO A 84 -12.02 26.81 12.71
C PRO A 84 -10.92 25.83 12.34
N VAL A 85 -10.12 26.19 11.36
CA VAL A 85 -8.92 25.47 10.93
C VAL A 85 -7.71 26.23 11.42
N ARG A 86 -6.79 25.56 12.09
CA ARG A 86 -5.58 26.17 12.65
C ARG A 86 -4.31 25.52 12.11
N PRO A 87 -3.24 26.29 11.95
CA PRO A 87 -1.94 25.73 11.63
C PRO A 87 -1.38 24.95 12.81
N VAL A 88 -0.89 23.76 12.55
CA VAL A 88 -0.19 22.91 13.52
C VAL A 88 1.22 22.63 13.00
N ARG A 89 2.24 22.90 13.81
CA ARG A 89 3.62 22.61 13.42
C ARG A 89 3.78 21.11 13.16
N ASN A 90 4.35 20.78 12.01
CA ASN A 90 4.71 19.42 11.74
C ASN A 90 5.89 19.02 12.64
N LYS A 91 5.68 18.01 13.48
CA LYS A 91 6.74 17.52 14.37
C LYS A 91 7.82 16.69 13.66
N TYR A 92 7.56 16.27 12.40
CA TYR A 92 8.45 15.43 11.63
C TYR A 92 9.29 16.21 10.60
N ILE A 93 8.77 17.34 10.09
CA ILE A 93 9.50 18.22 9.17
C ILE A 93 9.63 19.60 9.78
N ARG A 94 10.88 19.98 10.08
CA ARG A 94 11.18 21.30 10.62
C ARG A 94 10.80 22.40 9.61
N GLY A 95 10.01 23.38 10.08
CA GLY A 95 9.62 24.53 9.24
C GLY A 95 8.34 24.36 8.46
N THR A 96 7.70 23.18 8.47
CA THR A 96 6.43 22.96 7.81
C THR A 96 5.23 22.99 8.75
N VAL A 97 4.07 23.38 8.23
CA VAL A 97 2.81 23.53 8.95
C VAL A 97 1.77 22.67 8.25
N ARG A 98 0.98 21.93 8.97
CA ARG A 98 -0.25 21.31 8.50
C ARG A 98 -1.45 22.04 9.07
N TYR A 99 -2.59 21.94 8.43
CA TYR A 99 -3.82 22.54 8.91
C TYR A 99 -4.75 21.50 9.51
N GLU A 100 -5.21 21.74 10.72
CA GLU A 100 -6.11 20.86 11.46
C GLU A 100 -7.35 21.61 11.92
N PHE A 101 -8.51 20.96 11.91
CA PHE A 101 -9.70 21.51 12.49
C PHE A 101 -9.56 21.58 14.01
N ALA A 102 -9.86 22.73 14.58
CA ALA A 102 -9.91 22.93 16.02
C ALA A 102 -11.27 22.46 16.59
N ALA A 103 -11.71 21.25 16.21
CA ALA A 103 -13.02 20.75 16.56
C ALA A 103 -12.97 19.89 17.83
N ALA A 104 -13.86 20.16 18.76
CA ALA A 104 -14.16 19.31 19.91
C ALA A 104 -15.33 18.33 19.62
N GLY A 105 -15.82 18.26 18.38
CA GLY A 105 -16.97 17.45 17.97
C GLY A 105 -16.95 17.09 16.47
N PRO A 106 -17.97 16.37 15.98
CA PRO A 106 -18.04 15.96 14.59
C PRO A 106 -18.17 17.18 13.67
N LEU A 107 -17.37 17.19 12.61
CA LEU A 107 -17.49 18.17 11.53
C LEU A 107 -18.81 17.94 10.78
N ARG A 108 -19.43 19.02 10.32
CA ARG A 108 -20.65 18.99 9.54
C ARG A 108 -20.49 19.85 8.30
N SER A 109 -20.87 19.33 7.14
CA SER A 109 -20.95 20.17 5.95
C SER A 109 -22.15 21.12 6.06
N ARG A 110 -21.91 22.41 5.74
CA ARG A 110 -22.98 23.38 5.55
C ARG A 110 -23.63 23.27 4.19
N LEU A 111 -22.90 22.68 3.23
CA LEU A 111 -23.39 22.40 1.89
C LEU A 111 -24.05 21.03 1.88
N HIS A 112 -25.30 20.96 1.42
CA HIS A 112 -26.03 19.72 1.28
C HIS A 112 -25.98 18.83 2.55
N ALA A 113 -26.23 19.44 3.72
CA ALA A 113 -26.19 18.76 5.02
C ALA A 113 -27.12 17.53 5.09
N ASP A 114 -28.20 17.54 4.28
CA ASP A 114 -29.14 16.43 4.11
C ASP A 114 -28.52 15.22 3.41
N LEU A 115 -27.48 15.43 2.57
CA LEU A 115 -26.78 14.38 1.82
C LEU A 115 -25.52 13.88 2.47
N VAL A 116 -24.99 14.61 3.47
CA VAL A 116 -23.73 14.27 4.13
C VAL A 116 -24.01 13.56 5.47
N GLU A 117 -23.48 12.37 5.64
CA GLU A 117 -23.52 11.64 6.90
C GLU A 117 -22.44 12.11 7.85
N GLU A 118 -21.21 12.21 7.35
CA GLU A 118 -20.06 12.51 8.17
C GLU A 118 -18.98 13.26 7.37
N VAL A 119 -18.22 14.08 8.06
CA VAL A 119 -16.99 14.71 7.55
C VAL A 119 -15.84 14.27 8.44
N ARG A 120 -14.86 13.61 7.86
CA ARG A 120 -13.67 13.11 8.57
C ARG A 120 -12.44 13.91 8.19
N VAL A 121 -11.66 14.25 9.21
CA VAL A 121 -10.30 14.78 8.98
C VAL A 121 -9.38 13.58 8.77
N PRO A 122 -8.74 13.45 7.59
CA PRO A 122 -7.80 12.38 7.36
C PRO A 122 -6.68 12.44 8.39
N ARG A 123 -6.42 11.34 9.05
CA ARG A 123 -5.26 11.24 9.93
C ARG A 123 -4.02 11.12 9.05
N ALA A 124 -3.17 12.14 9.12
CA ALA A 124 -1.84 12.05 8.53
C ALA A 124 -1.01 11.10 9.38
N GLY A 125 -0.80 9.90 8.89
CA GLY A 125 0.00 8.94 9.62
C GLY A 125 -0.06 7.57 8.97
N PHE A 126 1.07 7.18 8.46
CA PHE A 126 1.30 5.91 7.88
C PHE A 126 2.64 5.40 8.43
N GLU A 127 2.62 4.18 8.92
CA GLU A 127 3.84 3.50 9.30
C GLU A 127 4.20 2.48 8.22
N LEU A 128 5.14 2.88 7.34
CA LEU A 128 6.13 1.91 6.87
C LEU A 128 6.94 1.58 8.11
N SER A 129 6.97 0.32 8.52
CA SER A 129 7.67 -0.09 9.72
C SER A 129 9.17 0.05 9.54
N ALA A 130 9.64 1.27 9.82
CA ALA A 130 11.04 1.57 10.02
C ALA A 130 11.12 2.72 11.00
N ARG A 131 11.80 2.52 12.12
CA ARG A 131 12.18 3.60 13.04
C ARG A 131 12.73 4.75 12.22
N ALA A 132 12.09 5.91 12.33
CA ALA A 132 12.53 7.09 11.61
C ALA A 132 13.97 7.47 12.02
N PRO A 133 14.90 7.65 11.09
CA PRO A 133 16.14 8.34 11.37
C PRO A 133 15.87 9.85 11.51
N ALA A 134 16.80 10.55 12.14
CA ALA A 134 16.75 11.98 12.33
C ALA A 134 16.61 12.74 11.00
N PRO A 135 15.91 13.90 10.99
CA PRO A 135 15.73 14.68 9.78
C PRO A 135 17.07 15.23 9.28
N GLY A 136 17.45 14.91 8.08
CA GLY A 136 18.69 15.35 7.49
C GLY A 136 18.67 15.46 5.98
N GLY A 137 18.57 16.69 5.48
CA GLY A 137 19.12 17.09 4.21
C GLY A 137 18.26 16.85 2.95
N ALA A 138 18.22 17.87 2.12
CA ALA A 138 17.76 17.80 0.74
C ALA A 138 18.41 16.64 -0.02
N ALA A 139 17.67 16.06 -0.98
CA ALA A 139 18.23 15.06 -1.87
C ALA A 139 19.55 15.56 -2.47
N ALA A 140 20.63 14.87 -2.17
CA ALA A 140 21.92 15.19 -2.77
C ALA A 140 21.84 14.85 -4.26
N THR A 141 22.42 15.70 -5.10
CA THR A 141 22.64 15.37 -6.50
C THR A 141 23.56 14.14 -6.54
N PRO A 142 23.22 13.08 -7.29
CA PRO A 142 24.06 11.88 -7.35
C PRO A 142 25.50 12.23 -7.74
N ALA A 143 26.46 11.73 -6.98
CA ALA A 143 27.89 11.98 -7.25
C ALA A 143 28.39 11.23 -8.49
N ALA A 144 27.66 10.18 -8.93
CA ALA A 144 27.96 9.37 -10.11
C ALA A 144 26.68 8.98 -10.86
N PRO A 145 26.75 8.64 -12.14
CA PRO A 145 25.60 8.11 -12.88
C PRO A 145 25.10 6.80 -12.24
N VAL A 146 23.79 6.76 -11.98
CA VAL A 146 23.12 5.55 -11.45
C VAL A 146 23.18 4.43 -12.48
N GLY A 147 23.66 3.25 -12.07
CA GLY A 147 23.74 2.07 -12.91
C GLY A 147 22.38 1.34 -13.02
N ALA A 148 22.18 0.60 -14.12
CA ALA A 148 21.04 -0.29 -14.29
C ALA A 148 21.19 -1.61 -13.49
N THR A 149 22.40 -1.91 -13.01
CA THR A 149 22.76 -3.07 -12.20
C THR A 149 23.25 -2.66 -10.83
N PRO A 150 22.99 -3.46 -9.79
CA PRO A 150 23.48 -3.13 -8.45
C PRO A 150 25.02 -3.12 -8.38
N PRO A 151 25.61 -2.25 -7.57
CA PRO A 151 27.06 -2.16 -7.39
C PRO A 151 27.62 -3.21 -6.41
N LEU A 152 26.87 -4.25 -6.13
CA LEU A 152 27.20 -5.32 -5.18
C LEU A 152 27.74 -6.56 -5.88
N ALA A 153 28.63 -7.29 -5.22
CA ALA A 153 29.00 -8.62 -5.65
C ALA A 153 27.82 -9.59 -5.44
N HIS A 154 27.67 -10.54 -6.37
CA HIS A 154 26.60 -11.55 -6.24
C HIS A 154 26.77 -12.35 -4.95
N ASP A 155 25.69 -12.44 -4.17
CA ASP A 155 25.62 -13.24 -2.94
C ASP A 155 24.33 -14.08 -2.97
N ALA A 156 24.46 -15.38 -2.76
CA ALA A 156 23.33 -16.33 -2.79
C ALA A 156 22.34 -16.15 -1.63
N ARG A 157 22.68 -15.34 -0.63
CA ARG A 157 21.77 -14.97 0.47
C ARG A 157 20.71 -13.95 0.03
N TYR A 158 20.96 -13.27 -1.08
CA TYR A 158 20.08 -12.22 -1.58
C TYR A 158 19.23 -12.70 -2.74
N LEU A 159 18.08 -12.09 -2.90
CA LEU A 159 17.25 -12.18 -4.11
C LEU A 159 17.62 -11.06 -5.09
N TRP A 160 18.12 -11.45 -6.23
CA TRP A 160 18.52 -10.55 -7.33
C TRP A 160 17.39 -10.39 -8.33
N LEU A 161 17.00 -9.13 -8.61
CA LEU A 161 15.93 -8.84 -9.56
C LEU A 161 16.47 -8.74 -11.01
N PRO A 162 15.73 -9.28 -11.98
CA PRO A 162 14.45 -10.00 -11.85
C PRO A 162 14.59 -11.51 -11.61
N GLN A 163 15.76 -12.10 -11.78
CA GLN A 163 15.98 -13.55 -11.96
C GLN A 163 15.46 -14.37 -10.77
N ASP A 164 15.85 -13.99 -9.57
CA ASP A 164 15.46 -14.74 -8.37
C ASP A 164 13.98 -14.55 -8.02
N ALA A 165 13.40 -13.37 -8.30
CA ALA A 165 11.96 -13.18 -8.15
C ALA A 165 11.16 -14.12 -9.05
N VAL A 166 11.57 -14.28 -10.32
CA VAL A 166 10.98 -15.23 -11.28
C VAL A 166 11.14 -16.67 -10.79
N ARG A 167 12.33 -17.02 -10.29
CA ARG A 167 12.62 -18.37 -9.77
C ARG A 167 11.77 -18.70 -8.55
N VAL A 168 11.71 -17.83 -7.56
CA VAL A 168 10.92 -18.04 -6.34
C VAL A 168 9.43 -18.08 -6.63
N ALA A 169 8.97 -17.27 -7.59
CA ALA A 169 7.58 -17.27 -8.04
C ALA A 169 7.21 -18.51 -8.87
N GLY A 170 8.17 -19.30 -9.33
CA GLY A 170 7.90 -20.35 -10.31
C GLY A 170 7.36 -19.78 -11.65
N ALA A 171 7.63 -18.50 -11.95
CA ALA A 171 7.04 -17.80 -13.08
C ALA A 171 7.69 -18.16 -14.43
N GLY A 172 8.76 -18.94 -14.44
CA GLY A 172 9.47 -19.31 -15.67
C GLY A 172 8.57 -20.03 -16.69
N ARG A 173 7.75 -21.00 -16.27
CA ARG A 173 6.79 -21.70 -17.16
C ARG A 173 5.70 -20.75 -17.66
N PRO A 174 4.98 -19.99 -16.81
CA PRO A 174 4.06 -18.94 -17.25
C PRO A 174 4.69 -17.98 -18.28
N HIS A 175 5.88 -17.46 -18.00
CA HIS A 175 6.57 -16.56 -18.91
C HIS A 175 6.86 -17.18 -20.27
N ALA A 176 7.31 -18.45 -20.30
CA ALA A 176 7.53 -19.18 -21.55
C ALA A 176 6.24 -19.41 -22.34
N ALA A 177 5.09 -19.47 -21.66
CA ALA A 177 3.76 -19.56 -22.26
C ALA A 177 3.16 -18.19 -22.63
N GLY A 178 3.90 -17.08 -22.52
CA GLY A 178 3.43 -15.73 -22.82
C GLY A 178 2.59 -15.08 -21.68
N ILE A 179 2.52 -15.72 -20.52
CA ILE A 179 1.82 -15.19 -19.35
C ILE A 179 2.82 -14.35 -18.54
N ARG A 180 2.85 -13.05 -18.83
CA ARG A 180 3.83 -12.08 -18.31
C ARG A 180 3.19 -10.83 -17.72
N GLY A 181 1.85 -10.83 -17.52
CA GLY A 181 1.07 -9.71 -17.01
C GLY A 181 0.49 -8.80 -18.10
N GLY A 182 0.65 -9.16 -19.40
CA GLY A 182 0.14 -8.37 -20.51
C GLY A 182 -1.38 -8.17 -20.45
N GLY A 183 -1.83 -6.92 -20.66
CA GLY A 183 -3.25 -6.55 -20.62
C GLY A 183 -3.83 -6.33 -19.22
N VAL A 184 -3.09 -6.63 -18.15
CA VAL A 184 -3.54 -6.40 -16.77
C VAL A 184 -3.11 -5.02 -16.30
N ARG A 185 -4.06 -4.26 -15.73
CA ARG A 185 -3.84 -2.93 -15.14
C ARG A 185 -3.62 -3.06 -13.65
N VAL A 186 -2.47 -2.60 -13.19
CA VAL A 186 -2.11 -2.61 -11.77
C VAL A 186 -1.97 -1.19 -11.26
N VAL A 187 -2.57 -0.90 -10.13
CA VAL A 187 -2.28 0.31 -9.38
C VAL A 187 -1.53 -0.05 -8.12
N MET A 188 -0.37 0.55 -7.92
CA MET A 188 0.37 0.50 -6.66
C MET A 188 0.17 1.82 -5.93
N VAL A 189 -0.29 1.76 -4.69
CA VAL A 189 -0.43 2.94 -3.82
C VAL A 189 0.77 2.97 -2.90
N ASP A 190 1.73 3.88 -3.16
CA ASP A 190 3.01 3.90 -2.44
C ASP A 190 3.63 5.32 -2.42
N THR A 191 4.91 5.44 -2.09
CA THR A 191 5.61 6.71 -1.84
C THR A 191 5.99 7.48 -3.11
N GLY A 192 5.89 6.89 -4.27
CA GLY A 192 6.26 7.47 -5.56
C GLY A 192 7.03 6.49 -6.42
N LEU A 193 7.54 6.97 -7.55
CA LEU A 193 8.34 6.16 -8.46
C LEU A 193 9.38 7.04 -9.14
N TYR A 194 10.62 6.73 -8.92
CA TYR A 194 11.75 7.31 -9.64
C TYR A 194 12.00 6.53 -10.94
N ASP A 195 12.27 7.24 -12.03
CA ASP A 195 12.63 6.62 -13.32
C ASP A 195 14.06 6.04 -13.28
N HIS A 196 14.17 4.88 -12.60
CA HIS A 196 15.45 4.22 -12.40
C HIS A 196 15.94 3.53 -13.67
N PRO A 197 17.29 3.55 -13.97
CA PRO A 197 17.87 2.83 -15.12
C PRO A 197 17.52 1.34 -15.17
N HIS A 198 17.35 0.69 -14.04
CA HIS A 198 16.89 -0.71 -13.95
C HIS A 198 15.51 -0.91 -14.61
N HIS A 199 14.54 -0.04 -14.32
CA HIS A 199 13.19 -0.12 -14.92
C HIS A 199 13.27 0.05 -16.44
N ARG A 200 14.06 1.01 -16.92
CA ARG A 200 14.28 1.24 -18.35
C ARG A 200 14.97 0.06 -19.05
N ALA A 201 16.01 -0.50 -18.43
CA ALA A 201 16.76 -1.64 -18.96
C ALA A 201 15.88 -2.90 -19.13
N HIS A 202 14.86 -3.07 -18.28
CA HIS A 202 13.91 -4.18 -18.36
C HIS A 202 12.65 -3.85 -19.14
N GLY A 203 12.52 -2.64 -19.69
CA GLY A 203 11.36 -2.21 -20.47
C GLY A 203 10.04 -2.16 -19.70
N TYR A 204 10.09 -1.92 -18.39
CA TYR A 204 8.90 -1.87 -17.54
C TYR A 204 8.01 -0.67 -17.89
N ARG A 205 6.72 -0.91 -18.01
CA ARG A 205 5.72 0.13 -18.34
C ARG A 205 5.12 0.70 -17.06
N THR A 206 5.52 1.93 -16.75
CA THR A 206 5.11 2.60 -15.52
C THR A 206 4.58 4.00 -15.79
N THR A 207 3.60 4.42 -15.02
CA THR A 207 3.11 5.81 -14.96
C THR A 207 2.97 6.23 -13.51
N VAL A 208 2.99 7.54 -13.24
CA VAL A 208 2.80 8.07 -11.87
C VAL A 208 1.67 9.06 -11.86
N VAL A 209 0.80 8.93 -10.86
CA VAL A 209 -0.32 9.84 -10.60
C VAL A 209 -0.23 10.29 -9.15
N PRO A 210 -0.20 11.59 -8.85
CA PRO A 210 -0.26 12.06 -7.47
C PRO A 210 -1.66 11.82 -6.88
N ALA A 211 -1.73 11.40 -5.63
CA ALA A 211 -2.98 11.31 -4.90
C ALA A 211 -3.55 12.68 -4.54
N LEU A 212 -2.66 13.61 -4.25
CA LEU A 212 -2.95 15.02 -4.01
C LEU A 212 -2.04 15.84 -4.89
N SER A 213 -2.57 16.86 -5.55
CA SER A 213 -1.94 17.61 -6.66
C SER A 213 -0.67 18.40 -6.32
N ALA A 214 -0.17 18.31 -5.10
CA ALA A 214 1.01 19.07 -4.68
C ALA A 214 2.29 18.22 -4.58
N LEU A 215 2.21 16.93 -4.82
CA LEU A 215 3.38 16.06 -4.77
C LEU A 215 4.03 15.98 -6.14
N ASP A 216 5.35 16.15 -6.21
CA ASP A 216 6.11 15.93 -7.43
C ASP A 216 6.01 14.44 -7.83
N PRO A 217 5.38 14.11 -8.96
CA PRO A 217 5.21 12.72 -9.37
C PRO A 217 6.53 12.06 -9.78
N ALA A 218 7.55 12.82 -10.14
CA ALA A 218 8.83 12.31 -10.62
C ALA A 218 9.83 11.97 -9.50
N VAL A 219 9.48 12.25 -8.24
CA VAL A 219 10.35 12.07 -7.07
C VAL A 219 9.77 11.01 -6.15
N ASP A 220 10.62 10.11 -5.67
CA ASP A 220 10.31 9.14 -4.61
C ASP A 220 11.22 9.40 -3.41
N GLU A 221 10.87 10.35 -2.57
CA GLU A 221 11.71 10.85 -1.47
C GLU A 221 12.07 9.75 -0.47
N ARG A 222 11.25 8.72 -0.37
CA ARG A 222 11.50 7.54 0.47
C ARG A 222 12.24 6.43 -0.25
N GLY A 223 12.00 6.29 -1.56
CA GLY A 223 12.55 5.22 -2.38
C GLY A 223 11.80 3.89 -2.30
N HIS A 224 10.74 3.83 -1.50
CA HIS A 224 10.00 2.59 -1.25
C HIS A 224 9.16 2.16 -2.46
N GLY A 225 8.40 3.08 -3.07
CA GLY A 225 7.55 2.76 -4.21
C GLY A 225 8.37 2.31 -5.43
N THR A 226 9.54 2.93 -5.65
CA THR A 226 10.48 2.50 -6.69
C THR A 226 10.94 1.05 -6.47
N ALA A 227 11.33 0.71 -5.25
CA ALA A 227 11.75 -0.64 -4.87
C ALA A 227 10.62 -1.67 -5.05
N MET A 228 9.42 -1.36 -4.57
CA MET A 228 8.26 -2.25 -4.66
C MET A 228 7.81 -2.47 -6.09
N SER A 229 7.81 -1.42 -6.94
CA SER A 229 7.46 -1.54 -8.35
C SER A 229 8.42 -2.46 -9.11
N ALA A 230 9.72 -2.40 -8.81
CA ALA A 230 10.72 -3.29 -9.42
C ALA A 230 10.43 -4.76 -9.13
N LEU A 231 10.06 -5.10 -7.89
CA LEU A 231 9.78 -6.49 -7.52
C LEU A 231 8.48 -7.01 -8.14
N LEU A 232 7.41 -6.20 -8.16
CA LEU A 232 6.17 -6.57 -8.85
C LEU A 232 6.43 -6.84 -10.34
N LEU A 233 7.13 -5.91 -11.00
CA LEU A 233 7.42 -5.99 -12.44
C LEU A 233 8.48 -7.05 -12.76
N ALA A 234 9.33 -7.44 -11.82
CA ALA A 234 10.19 -8.62 -11.99
C ALA A 234 9.37 -9.90 -12.18
N VAL A 235 8.25 -10.04 -11.45
CA VAL A 235 7.34 -11.20 -11.56
C VAL A 235 6.38 -11.05 -12.74
N ALA A 236 5.85 -9.85 -13.03
CA ALA A 236 4.88 -9.57 -14.08
C ALA A 236 5.37 -8.45 -15.02
N PRO A 237 6.39 -8.72 -15.88
CA PRO A 237 7.13 -7.66 -16.58
C PRO A 237 6.33 -6.91 -17.66
N GLU A 238 5.20 -7.44 -18.10
CA GLU A 238 4.35 -6.81 -19.12
C GLU A 238 3.10 -6.16 -18.54
N ALA A 239 2.96 -6.14 -17.20
CA ALA A 239 1.87 -5.43 -16.54
C ALA A 239 1.94 -3.91 -16.80
N ALA A 240 0.77 -3.27 -16.92
CA ALA A 240 0.68 -1.81 -16.96
C ALA A 240 0.56 -1.28 -15.52
N LEU A 241 1.66 -0.81 -14.94
CA LEU A 241 1.71 -0.33 -13.56
C LEU A 241 1.51 1.17 -13.49
N THR A 242 0.49 1.60 -12.74
CA THR A 242 0.31 3.00 -12.35
C THR A 242 0.62 3.16 -10.88
N MET A 243 1.60 3.99 -10.54
CA MET A 243 1.92 4.39 -9.18
C MET A 243 1.01 5.54 -8.76
N VAL A 244 0.20 5.34 -7.74
CA VAL A 244 -0.48 6.43 -7.03
C VAL A 244 0.43 6.87 -5.88
N LYS A 245 1.04 8.03 -6.05
CA LYS A 245 1.92 8.60 -5.03
C LYS A 245 1.08 9.16 -3.89
N MET A 246 1.08 8.47 -2.74
CA MET A 246 0.27 8.83 -1.58
C MET A 246 1.01 9.62 -0.51
N ALA A 247 2.33 9.68 -0.58
CA ALA A 247 3.15 10.25 0.48
C ALA A 247 4.29 11.08 -0.08
N CYS A 248 4.65 12.15 0.60
CA CYS A 248 5.97 12.75 0.59
C CYS A 248 6.70 12.37 1.89
N GLU A 249 7.89 12.90 2.14
CA GLU A 249 8.75 12.51 3.28
C GLU A 249 8.02 12.34 4.62
N SER A 250 6.92 13.07 4.86
CA SER A 250 6.29 13.14 6.18
C SER A 250 4.77 13.15 6.19
N PHE A 251 4.12 13.10 5.03
CA PHE A 251 2.66 13.13 4.94
C PHE A 251 2.16 11.99 4.06
N SER A 252 1.08 11.36 4.48
CA SER A 252 0.33 10.45 3.65
C SER A 252 -1.16 10.65 3.89
N PHE A 253 -1.94 10.44 2.84
CA PHE A 253 -3.39 10.47 2.88
C PHE A 253 -3.93 9.15 2.31
N PRO A 254 -3.88 8.07 3.09
CA PRO A 254 -4.15 6.73 2.57
C PRO A 254 -5.56 6.58 1.98
N VAL A 255 -6.57 7.21 2.58
CA VAL A 255 -7.94 7.17 2.06
C VAL A 255 -8.03 7.84 0.69
N ALA A 256 -7.54 9.07 0.55
CA ALA A 256 -7.55 9.80 -0.72
C ALA A 256 -6.75 9.07 -1.82
N ALA A 257 -5.59 8.52 -1.45
CA ALA A 257 -4.76 7.74 -2.36
C ALA A 257 -5.46 6.46 -2.81
N PHE A 258 -6.13 5.76 -1.90
CA PHE A 258 -6.90 4.57 -2.23
C PHE A 258 -8.11 4.90 -3.11
N GLN A 259 -8.85 5.96 -2.81
CA GLN A 259 -9.92 6.48 -3.68
C GLN A 259 -9.40 6.77 -5.09
N ARG A 260 -8.25 7.45 -5.19
CA ARG A 260 -7.60 7.73 -6.47
C ARG A 260 -7.23 6.44 -7.23
N ALA A 261 -6.76 5.41 -6.52
CA ALA A 261 -6.49 4.11 -7.11
C ALA A 261 -7.76 3.43 -7.67
N VAL A 262 -8.87 3.51 -6.93
CA VAL A 262 -10.18 2.96 -7.36
C VAL A 262 -10.76 3.71 -8.58
N GLU A 263 -10.57 5.03 -8.67
CA GLU A 263 -10.96 5.83 -9.85
C GLU A 263 -10.28 5.37 -11.14
N LEU A 264 -9.04 4.89 -11.06
CA LEU A 264 -8.30 4.37 -12.20
C LEU A 264 -8.83 3.03 -12.71
N ALA A 265 -9.79 2.43 -12.00
CA ALA A 265 -10.45 1.17 -12.33
C ALA A 265 -9.46 0.05 -12.72
N PRO A 266 -8.47 -0.27 -11.89
CA PRO A 266 -7.51 -1.32 -12.16
C PRO A 266 -8.12 -2.71 -11.97
N ASP A 267 -7.36 -3.73 -12.38
CA ASP A 267 -7.67 -5.14 -12.10
C ASP A 267 -7.10 -5.54 -10.72
N VAL A 268 -5.96 -4.93 -10.33
CA VAL A 268 -5.25 -5.20 -9.08
C VAL A 268 -4.80 -3.89 -8.42
N ILE A 269 -5.00 -3.77 -7.10
CA ILE A 269 -4.41 -2.71 -6.26
C ILE A 269 -3.43 -3.36 -5.27
N SER A 270 -2.17 -2.88 -5.28
CA SER A 270 -1.11 -3.29 -4.35
C SER A 270 -0.82 -2.18 -3.34
N CYS A 271 -0.94 -2.50 -2.05
CA CYS A 271 -0.73 -1.59 -0.92
C CYS A 271 0.31 -2.16 0.03
N SER A 272 1.58 -1.77 -0.13
CA SER A 272 2.68 -2.22 0.72
C SER A 272 2.77 -1.42 2.03
N TRP A 273 1.62 -1.15 2.66
CA TRP A 273 1.49 -0.32 3.86
C TRP A 273 0.25 -0.70 4.69
N GLY A 274 0.13 -0.11 5.88
CA GLY A 274 -1.03 -0.21 6.74
C GLY A 274 -1.00 0.83 7.86
N THR A 275 -2.05 0.90 8.66
CA THR A 275 -2.14 1.73 9.87
C THR A 275 -2.49 0.87 11.08
N LEU A 276 -1.95 1.23 12.25
CA LEU A 276 -2.19 0.49 13.50
C LEU A 276 -3.63 0.63 14.00
N ARG A 277 -4.31 1.70 13.59
CA ARG A 277 -5.72 1.94 13.95
C ARG A 277 -6.62 1.58 12.79
N ALA A 278 -7.80 1.11 13.11
CA ALA A 278 -8.86 0.98 12.13
C ALA A 278 -9.23 2.34 11.54
N GLU A 279 -9.43 2.35 10.22
CA GLU A 279 -9.94 3.50 9.46
C GLU A 279 -11.23 3.06 8.77
N PRO A 280 -12.39 3.25 9.41
CA PRO A 280 -13.67 2.70 8.94
C PRO A 280 -13.97 3.05 7.49
N HIS A 281 -13.69 4.29 7.07
CA HIS A 281 -13.91 4.71 5.71
C HIS A 281 -12.99 3.99 4.72
N LEU A 282 -11.72 3.74 5.08
CA LEU A 282 -10.81 2.95 4.25
C LEU A 282 -11.32 1.50 4.11
N HIS A 283 -11.82 0.91 5.19
CA HIS A 283 -12.42 -0.43 5.11
C HIS A 283 -13.60 -0.48 4.15
N LEU A 284 -14.47 0.53 4.15
CA LEU A 284 -15.58 0.61 3.21
C LEU A 284 -15.13 0.80 1.76
N GLU A 285 -14.12 1.64 1.54
CA GLU A 285 -13.51 1.82 0.21
C GLU A 285 -12.90 0.52 -0.32
N VAL A 286 -12.17 -0.21 0.53
CA VAL A 286 -11.57 -1.50 0.17
C VAL A 286 -12.64 -2.53 -0.14
N ALA A 287 -13.65 -2.65 0.71
CA ALA A 287 -14.77 -3.58 0.50
C ALA A 287 -15.54 -3.25 -0.79
N ASN A 288 -15.72 -1.96 -1.10
CA ASN A 288 -16.35 -1.52 -2.35
C ASN A 288 -15.47 -1.83 -3.58
N ALA A 289 -14.14 -1.64 -3.49
CA ALA A 289 -13.23 -2.02 -4.56
C ALA A 289 -13.31 -3.52 -4.88
N VAL A 290 -13.30 -4.36 -3.85
CA VAL A 290 -13.48 -5.82 -3.98
C VAL A 290 -14.84 -6.15 -4.60
N ARG A 291 -15.92 -5.52 -4.15
CA ARG A 291 -17.26 -5.69 -4.75
C ARG A 291 -17.29 -5.34 -6.24
N ARG A 292 -16.49 -4.35 -6.66
CA ARG A 292 -16.34 -3.93 -8.07
C ARG A 292 -15.44 -4.85 -8.89
N GLY A 293 -14.92 -5.92 -8.32
CA GLY A 293 -14.07 -6.89 -9.00
C GLY A 293 -12.56 -6.55 -8.98
N ILE A 294 -12.15 -5.57 -8.19
CA ILE A 294 -10.74 -5.19 -8.03
C ILE A 294 -10.10 -6.07 -6.96
N THR A 295 -9.03 -6.78 -7.31
CA THR A 295 -8.26 -7.56 -6.32
C THR A 295 -7.35 -6.61 -5.53
N VAL A 296 -7.48 -6.60 -4.21
CA VAL A 296 -6.74 -5.68 -3.32
C VAL A 296 -5.81 -6.49 -2.42
N LEU A 297 -4.52 -6.13 -2.43
CA LEU A 297 -3.51 -6.74 -1.57
C LEU A 297 -2.93 -5.71 -0.59
N PHE A 298 -2.70 -6.15 0.65
CA PHE A 298 -2.06 -5.35 1.70
C PHE A 298 -0.92 -6.12 2.38
N ALA A 299 0.12 -5.38 2.82
CA ALA A 299 1.16 -5.91 3.67
C ALA A 299 0.63 -6.18 5.08
N ALA A 300 0.97 -7.34 5.65
CA ALA A 300 0.56 -7.71 7.02
C ALA A 300 1.22 -6.83 8.09
N GLY A 301 2.43 -6.32 7.82
CA GLY A 301 3.23 -5.52 8.74
C GLY A 301 4.57 -6.18 9.09
N ASN A 302 5.48 -5.41 9.69
CA ASN A 302 6.83 -5.84 10.04
C ASN A 302 7.10 -5.63 11.55
N GLY A 303 6.11 -5.84 12.37
CA GLY A 303 6.20 -5.61 13.82
C GLY A 303 6.80 -6.78 14.58
N SER A 304 7.14 -7.89 13.93
CA SER A 304 7.63 -9.10 14.60
C SER A 304 6.72 -9.47 15.80
N THR A 305 7.30 -9.65 16.98
CA THR A 305 6.58 -9.96 18.22
C THR A 305 6.10 -8.73 19.02
N ASP A 306 6.38 -7.50 18.56
CA ASP A 306 5.87 -6.29 19.22
C ASP A 306 4.41 -6.04 18.84
N ARG A 307 3.48 -6.47 19.67
CA ARG A 307 2.04 -6.31 19.46
C ARG A 307 1.58 -4.87 19.23
N ARG A 308 2.33 -3.86 19.69
CA ARG A 308 1.98 -2.45 19.50
C ARG A 308 2.24 -1.96 18.08
N THR A 309 3.15 -2.60 17.36
CA THR A 309 3.55 -2.25 16.00
C THR A 309 3.27 -3.35 14.99
N ALA A 310 2.84 -4.53 15.45
CA ALA A 310 2.62 -5.71 14.62
C ALA A 310 1.24 -5.77 13.98
N MET A 311 0.24 -5.08 14.52
CA MET A 311 -1.16 -5.29 14.15
C MET A 311 -1.69 -4.13 13.31
N PHE A 312 -1.56 -4.22 12.00
CA PHE A 312 -2.12 -3.24 11.07
C PHE A 312 -3.63 -3.46 10.91
N GLN A 313 -4.42 -2.80 11.76
CA GLN A 313 -5.88 -2.99 11.76
C GLN A 313 -6.54 -2.56 10.45
N SER A 314 -5.99 -1.56 9.74
CA SER A 314 -6.56 -1.06 8.48
C SER A 314 -6.49 -2.04 7.31
N VAL A 315 -5.68 -3.10 7.39
CA VAL A 315 -5.48 -4.05 6.28
C VAL A 315 -6.37 -5.28 6.36
N ALA A 316 -7.01 -5.50 7.49
CA ALA A 316 -7.77 -6.73 7.77
C ALA A 316 -9.18 -6.75 7.14
N THR A 317 -9.49 -5.86 6.18
CA THR A 317 -10.80 -5.81 5.52
C THR A 317 -11.17 -7.16 4.89
N PRO A 318 -12.35 -7.71 5.15
CA PRO A 318 -12.81 -8.93 4.51
C PRO A 318 -12.83 -8.81 2.98
N GLY A 319 -12.28 -9.80 2.30
CA GLY A 319 -12.16 -9.83 0.84
C GLY A 319 -10.88 -9.20 0.28
N ALA A 320 -10.15 -8.38 1.05
CA ALA A 320 -8.77 -8.04 0.72
C ALA A 320 -7.83 -9.18 1.09
N ILE A 321 -6.74 -9.32 0.35
CA ILE A 321 -5.69 -10.32 0.58
C ILE A 321 -4.57 -9.68 1.39
N THR A 322 -4.27 -10.22 2.56
CA THR A 322 -3.15 -9.76 3.38
C THR A 322 -1.94 -10.68 3.20
N VAL A 323 -0.77 -10.08 3.00
CA VAL A 323 0.45 -10.80 2.64
C VAL A 323 1.48 -10.75 3.76
N GLY A 324 1.80 -11.91 4.28
CA GLY A 324 2.87 -12.15 5.26
C GLY A 324 4.23 -12.39 4.61
N GLY A 325 5.17 -12.88 5.41
CA GLY A 325 6.54 -13.10 4.97
C GLY A 325 7.03 -14.53 5.19
N VAL A 326 7.70 -15.06 4.18
CA VAL A 326 8.39 -16.35 4.21
C VAL A 326 9.84 -16.16 3.80
N HIS A 327 10.77 -16.60 4.63
CA HIS A 327 12.17 -16.70 4.24
C HIS A 327 12.42 -17.98 3.46
N VAL A 328 13.03 -17.84 2.28
CA VAL A 328 13.48 -18.96 1.47
C VAL A 328 15.01 -18.96 1.50
N GLY A 329 15.60 -19.92 2.21
CA GLY A 329 17.04 -20.02 2.30
C GLY A 329 17.71 -20.43 0.98
N PRO A 330 19.05 -20.30 0.88
CA PRO A 330 19.81 -20.76 -0.30
C PRO A 330 19.65 -22.27 -0.57
N ASP A 331 19.37 -23.07 0.46
CA ASP A 331 19.08 -24.49 0.43
C ASP A 331 17.63 -24.82 -0.01
N GLY A 332 16.82 -23.81 -0.26
CA GLY A 332 15.39 -23.94 -0.61
C GLY A 332 14.46 -24.17 0.59
N ARG A 333 14.97 -24.24 1.82
CA ARG A 333 14.12 -24.37 3.02
C ARG A 333 13.31 -23.09 3.21
N ARG A 334 12.05 -23.28 3.59
CA ARG A 334 11.09 -22.20 3.82
C ARG A 334 10.66 -22.14 5.27
N ARG A 335 10.66 -20.96 5.85
CA ARG A 335 10.17 -20.72 7.21
C ARG A 335 9.47 -19.36 7.30
N ALA A 336 8.56 -19.20 8.23
CA ALA A 336 7.96 -17.90 8.52
C ALA A 336 9.05 -16.88 8.85
N ALA A 337 8.99 -15.69 8.25
CA ALA A 337 9.98 -14.65 8.49
C ALA A 337 9.75 -14.00 9.86
N ASP A 338 10.78 -13.94 10.70
CA ASP A 338 10.69 -13.46 12.09
C ASP A 338 10.25 -11.98 12.19
N LEU A 339 10.47 -11.19 11.14
CA LEU A 339 10.05 -9.79 11.11
C LEU A 339 8.58 -9.61 10.69
N ALA A 340 7.98 -10.58 9.99
CA ALA A 340 6.64 -10.46 9.47
C ALA A 340 5.58 -10.53 10.57
N SER A 341 4.58 -9.65 10.50
CA SER A 341 3.44 -9.68 11.41
C SER A 341 2.46 -10.79 11.06
N SER A 342 1.91 -11.43 12.10
CA SER A 342 0.79 -12.36 12.00
C SER A 342 -0.09 -12.22 13.25
N TYR A 343 -1.42 -12.05 13.08
CA TYR A 343 -2.31 -11.75 14.19
C TYR A 343 -3.78 -12.05 13.84
N ARG A 344 -4.61 -12.07 14.87
CA ARG A 344 -6.07 -12.02 14.75
C ARG A 344 -6.52 -10.56 14.81
N SER A 345 -7.41 -10.16 13.91
CA SER A 345 -7.91 -8.79 13.87
C SER A 345 -8.78 -8.48 15.08
N ASP A 346 -8.50 -7.32 15.71
CA ASP A 346 -9.36 -6.76 16.76
C ASP A 346 -10.62 -6.09 16.19
N VAL A 347 -10.64 -5.82 14.89
CA VAL A 347 -11.71 -5.11 14.18
C VAL A 347 -12.71 -6.07 13.58
N PHE A 348 -12.26 -7.16 12.98
CA PHE A 348 -13.10 -8.15 12.31
C PHE A 348 -12.99 -9.49 13.02
N PRO A 349 -13.97 -9.86 13.87
CA PRO A 349 -13.97 -11.12 14.59
C PRO A 349 -13.76 -12.32 13.66
N GLY A 350 -12.84 -13.20 14.02
CA GLY A 350 -12.50 -14.38 13.23
C GLY A 350 -11.53 -14.15 12.07
N ARG A 351 -11.24 -12.90 11.71
CA ARG A 351 -10.26 -12.57 10.65
C ARG A 351 -8.84 -12.78 11.13
N ARG A 352 -8.08 -13.57 10.37
CA ARG A 352 -6.65 -13.81 10.58
C ARG A 352 -5.84 -13.05 9.53
N VAL A 353 -4.65 -12.60 9.91
CA VAL A 353 -3.64 -11.96 9.08
C VAL A 353 -2.32 -12.70 9.32
N PRO A 354 -1.62 -13.14 8.28
CA PRO A 354 -1.88 -12.98 6.85
C PRO A 354 -2.81 -14.05 6.26
N ASP A 355 -3.25 -13.85 5.00
CA ASP A 355 -3.95 -14.86 4.20
C ASP A 355 -2.99 -15.83 3.51
N LEU A 356 -1.92 -15.26 2.96
CA LEU A 356 -0.83 -15.94 2.27
C LEU A 356 0.46 -15.13 2.43
N SER A 357 1.57 -15.61 1.90
CA SER A 357 2.87 -14.98 2.10
C SER A 357 3.68 -14.86 0.81
N GLY A 358 4.62 -13.94 0.80
CA GLY A 358 5.66 -13.81 -0.22
C GLY A 358 7.06 -13.85 0.40
N PRO A 359 8.13 -13.77 -0.42
CA PRO A 359 9.50 -13.84 0.07
C PRO A 359 9.85 -12.64 0.96
N CYS A 360 10.50 -12.92 2.08
CA CYS A 360 10.87 -11.95 3.09
C CYS A 360 12.17 -12.37 3.79
N GLY A 361 12.97 -11.42 4.25
CA GLY A 361 14.20 -11.67 4.97
C GLY A 361 13.96 -12.06 6.43
N MET A 362 15.06 -12.27 7.16
CA MET A 362 15.08 -12.66 8.54
C MET A 362 15.75 -11.62 9.42
N LEU A 363 15.37 -11.56 10.69
CA LEU A 363 16.10 -10.76 11.68
C LEU A 363 17.51 -11.35 11.90
N PRO A 364 18.51 -10.52 12.30
CA PRO A 364 18.32 -9.14 12.80
C PRO A 364 18.25 -8.07 11.71
N ASN A 365 18.80 -8.27 10.54
CA ASN A 365 18.99 -7.20 9.56
C ASN A 365 17.82 -7.07 8.57
N GLY A 366 17.15 -8.18 8.26
CA GLY A 366 16.07 -8.20 7.26
C GLY A 366 16.54 -7.92 5.83
N ASP A 367 17.84 -7.95 5.57
CA ASP A 367 18.47 -7.78 4.28
C ASP A 367 18.26 -9.03 3.42
N TYR A 368 17.54 -8.87 2.29
CA TYR A 368 17.17 -10.02 1.48
C TYR A 368 17.04 -9.72 -0.02
N VAL A 369 16.38 -8.64 -0.39
CA VAL A 369 16.18 -8.29 -1.81
C VAL A 369 17.04 -7.10 -2.17
N VAL A 370 17.74 -7.21 -3.29
CA VAL A 370 18.51 -6.11 -3.87
C VAL A 370 17.58 -5.27 -4.74
N PHE A 371 17.27 -4.07 -4.28
CA PHE A 371 16.28 -3.17 -4.88
C PHE A 371 16.91 -1.96 -5.55
N PRO A 372 16.40 -1.55 -6.73
CA PRO A 372 16.61 -0.20 -7.21
C PRO A 372 15.77 0.79 -6.39
N THR A 373 16.30 1.97 -6.16
CA THR A 373 15.63 3.05 -5.43
C THR A 373 16.03 4.42 -5.98
N GLN A 374 15.41 5.51 -5.51
CA GLN A 374 15.88 6.83 -5.89
C GLN A 374 17.20 7.15 -5.20
N PRO A 375 18.24 7.60 -5.95
CA PRO A 375 19.54 7.98 -5.38
C PRO A 375 19.39 9.05 -4.31
N GLY A 376 20.03 8.86 -3.17
CA GLY A 376 20.02 9.79 -2.06
C GLY A 376 18.67 9.93 -1.36
N CYS A 377 17.70 9.06 -1.63
CA CYS A 377 16.43 9.02 -0.89
C CYS A 377 16.63 8.52 0.56
N MET A 378 15.55 8.52 1.33
CA MET A 378 15.63 8.15 2.74
C MET A 378 16.13 6.72 2.95
N PHE A 379 15.64 5.75 2.18
CA PHE A 379 16.04 4.34 2.33
C PHE A 379 17.44 4.07 1.79
N ASP A 380 17.83 4.69 0.68
CA ASP A 380 19.17 4.61 0.12
C ASP A 380 20.22 5.02 1.17
N ARG A 381 20.11 6.23 1.70
CA ARG A 381 20.99 6.74 2.76
C ARG A 381 20.98 5.92 4.04
N ARG A 382 19.84 5.39 4.41
CA ARG A 382 19.71 4.63 5.66
C ARG A 382 20.36 3.25 5.56
N ASN A 383 20.06 2.54 4.48
CA ASN A 383 20.49 1.14 4.33
C ASN A 383 21.96 1.03 3.98
N SER A 384 22.53 2.01 3.29
CA SER A 384 23.97 2.07 2.98
C SER A 384 24.88 1.98 4.21
N ALA A 385 24.34 2.25 5.40
CA ALA A 385 25.09 2.10 6.64
C ALA A 385 25.45 0.63 6.98
N TYR A 386 24.78 -0.36 6.35
CA TYR A 386 24.96 -1.78 6.69
C TYR A 386 24.81 -2.76 5.52
N ASP A 387 24.33 -2.34 4.34
CA ASP A 387 24.01 -3.25 3.24
C ASP A 387 25.07 -3.34 2.14
N GLY A 388 26.13 -2.57 2.27
CA GLY A 388 27.26 -2.57 1.33
C GLY A 388 27.06 -1.69 0.09
N THR A 389 25.95 -0.94 0.00
CA THR A 389 25.70 0.08 -1.04
C THR A 389 26.24 1.45 -0.62
N ALA A 390 26.24 2.42 -1.53
CA ALA A 390 26.54 3.82 -1.21
C ALA A 390 25.22 4.61 -0.97
N PRO A 391 25.27 5.72 -0.20
CA PRO A 391 24.04 6.44 0.20
C PRO A 391 23.36 7.24 -0.92
N ASP A 392 23.91 7.18 -2.14
CA ASP A 392 23.45 7.93 -3.31
C ASP A 392 23.62 7.15 -4.63
N ASP A 393 23.83 5.84 -4.56
CA ASP A 393 24.02 4.98 -5.75
C ASP A 393 22.70 4.46 -6.36
N GLY A 394 21.58 4.68 -5.67
CA GLY A 394 20.25 4.28 -6.13
C GLY A 394 19.95 2.80 -5.93
N TRP A 395 20.66 2.11 -5.04
CA TRP A 395 20.46 0.72 -4.69
C TRP A 395 20.41 0.51 -3.19
N LEU A 396 19.68 -0.51 -2.77
CA LEU A 396 19.62 -0.91 -1.36
C LEU A 396 19.33 -2.42 -1.24
N VAL A 397 19.78 -3.01 -0.14
CA VAL A 397 19.34 -4.34 0.26
C VAL A 397 18.35 -4.21 1.41
N SER A 398 17.17 -4.78 1.26
CA SER A 398 16.13 -4.64 2.27
C SER A 398 15.12 -5.78 2.23
N SER A 399 14.26 -5.82 3.22
CA SER A 399 13.15 -6.77 3.29
C SER A 399 11.98 -6.23 4.09
N GLY A 400 10.84 -6.90 3.91
CA GLY A 400 9.61 -6.65 4.64
C GLY A 400 8.41 -7.29 3.96
N THR A 401 7.29 -7.32 4.66
CA THR A 401 6.01 -7.74 4.07
C THR A 401 5.57 -6.81 2.92
N SER A 402 6.15 -5.63 2.83
CA SER A 402 6.01 -4.73 1.68
C SER A 402 6.50 -5.39 0.38
N GLY A 403 7.75 -5.92 0.39
CA GLY A 403 8.30 -6.67 -0.74
C GLY A 403 7.49 -7.93 -1.02
N ALA A 404 7.14 -8.68 0.02
CA ALA A 404 6.28 -9.85 -0.11
C ALA A 404 4.95 -9.53 -0.80
N THR A 405 4.34 -8.36 -0.49
CA THR A 405 3.08 -7.90 -1.11
C THR A 405 3.28 -7.53 -2.58
N ALA A 406 4.34 -6.81 -2.91
CA ALA A 406 4.68 -6.46 -4.29
C ALA A 406 4.91 -7.73 -5.14
N TYR A 407 5.64 -8.70 -4.62
CA TYR A 407 5.82 -10.01 -5.22
C TYR A 407 4.49 -10.74 -5.43
N ALA A 408 3.65 -10.84 -4.38
CA ALA A 408 2.36 -11.50 -4.44
C ALA A 408 1.42 -10.81 -5.45
N ALA A 409 1.45 -9.48 -5.53
CA ALA A 409 0.71 -8.73 -6.53
C ALA A 409 1.17 -9.09 -7.96
N GLY A 410 2.48 -9.26 -8.19
CA GLY A 410 3.00 -9.77 -9.46
C GLY A 410 2.45 -11.15 -9.81
N VAL A 411 2.41 -12.08 -8.86
CA VAL A 411 1.82 -13.43 -9.06
C VAL A 411 0.32 -13.34 -9.36
N VAL A 412 -0.41 -12.51 -8.60
CA VAL A 412 -1.84 -12.25 -8.83
C VAL A 412 -2.09 -11.70 -10.24
N VAL A 413 -1.23 -10.81 -10.73
CA VAL A 413 -1.30 -10.29 -12.11
C VAL A 413 -1.18 -11.40 -13.14
N LEU A 414 -0.27 -12.36 -12.95
CA LEU A 414 -0.17 -13.53 -13.83
C LEU A 414 -1.44 -14.38 -13.78
N ALA A 415 -2.01 -14.58 -12.59
CA ALA A 415 -3.26 -15.32 -12.40
C ALA A 415 -4.45 -14.63 -13.09
N VAL A 416 -4.55 -13.30 -12.99
CA VAL A 416 -5.59 -12.50 -13.68
C VAL A 416 -5.44 -12.62 -15.20
N GLN A 417 -4.22 -12.55 -15.74
CA GLN A 417 -3.99 -12.76 -17.19
C GLN A 417 -4.43 -14.15 -17.64
N GLN A 418 -4.29 -15.17 -16.81
CA GLN A 418 -4.78 -16.53 -17.07
C GLN A 418 -6.31 -16.66 -16.99
N GLY A 419 -7.00 -15.61 -16.59
CA GLY A 419 -8.46 -15.59 -16.46
C GLY A 419 -8.99 -16.17 -15.15
N ILE A 420 -8.13 -16.42 -14.17
CA ILE A 420 -8.57 -16.80 -12.82
C ILE A 420 -9.36 -15.62 -12.24
N GLY A 421 -10.54 -15.88 -11.66
CA GLY A 421 -11.39 -14.82 -11.10
C GLY A 421 -11.99 -13.88 -12.15
N LYS A 422 -12.14 -14.27 -13.41
CA LYS A 422 -12.68 -13.42 -14.47
C LYS A 422 -14.01 -12.77 -14.07
N GLY A 423 -14.03 -11.43 -14.11
CA GLY A 423 -15.22 -10.62 -13.79
C GLY A 423 -15.47 -10.40 -12.29
N ARG A 424 -14.58 -10.83 -11.41
CA ARG A 424 -14.62 -10.57 -9.95
C ARG A 424 -13.22 -10.41 -9.37
N ALA A 425 -13.12 -9.86 -8.17
CA ALA A 425 -11.88 -9.88 -7.41
C ALA A 425 -11.44 -11.32 -7.10
N LEU A 426 -10.12 -11.57 -7.16
CA LEU A 426 -9.55 -12.80 -6.63
C LEU A 426 -9.64 -12.81 -5.11
N THR A 427 -9.89 -13.98 -4.57
CA THR A 427 -9.91 -14.26 -3.14
C THR A 427 -8.73 -15.13 -2.74
N THR A 428 -8.49 -15.26 -1.45
CA THR A 428 -7.49 -16.21 -0.93
C THR A 428 -7.77 -17.64 -1.38
N ALA A 429 -9.04 -18.04 -1.47
CA ALA A 429 -9.42 -19.38 -1.92
C ALA A 429 -9.02 -19.68 -3.37
N ASP A 430 -9.03 -18.67 -4.25
CA ASP A 430 -8.59 -18.83 -5.64
C ASP A 430 -7.07 -19.07 -5.77
N LEU A 431 -6.31 -18.72 -4.75
CA LEU A 431 -4.85 -18.75 -4.73
C LEU A 431 -4.29 -19.83 -3.80
N ALA A 432 -5.12 -20.44 -2.98
CA ALA A 432 -4.70 -21.38 -1.93
C ALA A 432 -3.87 -22.56 -2.48
N ASP A 433 -4.32 -23.17 -3.58
CA ASP A 433 -3.65 -24.30 -4.22
C ASP A 433 -2.32 -23.92 -4.90
N ALA A 434 -2.10 -22.61 -5.13
CA ALA A 434 -0.85 -22.09 -5.67
C ALA A 434 0.18 -21.76 -4.59
N CYS A 435 -0.16 -21.97 -3.31
CA CYS A 435 0.73 -21.70 -2.20
C CYS A 435 1.55 -22.94 -1.80
N LEU A 436 2.86 -22.75 -1.70
CA LEU A 436 3.76 -23.78 -1.15
C LEU A 436 3.64 -23.79 0.38
N PRO A 437 3.45 -24.96 1.00
CA PRO A 437 3.30 -25.06 2.45
C PRO A 437 4.58 -24.61 3.19
N VAL A 438 4.38 -23.93 4.31
CA VAL A 438 5.45 -23.48 5.22
C VAL A 438 5.05 -23.88 6.64
N THR A 439 5.83 -24.75 7.24
CA THR A 439 5.50 -25.40 8.52
C THR A 439 6.46 -25.05 9.65
N GLU A 440 7.52 -24.28 9.35
CA GLU A 440 8.52 -23.83 10.31
C GLU A 440 8.39 -22.32 10.60
N GLY A 441 8.67 -21.91 11.82
CA GLY A 441 8.67 -20.51 12.26
C GLY A 441 7.61 -20.22 13.32
N ARG A 442 7.40 -18.93 13.62
CA ARG A 442 6.53 -18.49 14.72
C ARG A 442 5.58 -17.39 14.28
N THR A 443 4.47 -17.28 15.00
CA THR A 443 3.53 -16.17 14.90
C THR A 443 4.04 -14.93 15.65
N THR A 444 3.41 -13.78 15.42
CA THR A 444 3.63 -12.56 16.22
C THR A 444 3.42 -12.79 17.72
N THR A 445 2.58 -13.72 18.11
CA THR A 445 2.35 -14.10 19.52
C THR A 445 3.41 -15.04 20.08
N GLY A 446 4.33 -15.54 19.24
CA GLY A 446 5.40 -16.45 19.62
C GLY A 446 5.03 -17.92 19.51
N ASP A 447 3.81 -18.24 19.07
CA ASP A 447 3.38 -19.62 18.86
C ASP A 447 4.05 -20.23 17.63
N ASP A 448 4.44 -21.49 17.70
CA ASP A 448 4.99 -22.21 16.55
C ASP A 448 3.93 -22.42 15.46
N CYS A 449 4.38 -22.55 14.20
CA CYS A 449 3.51 -22.87 13.06
C CYS A 449 2.79 -24.23 13.21
N GLY A 450 3.13 -25.03 14.20
CA GLY A 450 2.49 -26.29 14.52
C GLY A 450 2.70 -27.41 13.51
N GLY A 451 3.70 -27.28 12.63
CA GLY A 451 4.04 -28.30 11.63
C GLY A 451 3.01 -28.48 10.51
N VAL A 452 2.01 -27.63 10.40
CA VAL A 452 0.92 -27.70 9.42
C VAL A 452 0.77 -26.37 8.65
N CYS A 453 0.16 -26.44 7.46
CA CYS A 453 -0.20 -25.29 6.65
C CYS A 453 -1.60 -25.56 6.03
N PRO A 454 -2.54 -24.63 6.00
CA PRO A 454 -2.39 -23.22 6.43
C PRO A 454 -2.25 -23.06 7.94
N ASN A 455 -1.53 -22.02 8.36
CA ASN A 455 -1.32 -21.69 9.77
C ASN A 455 -1.37 -20.16 10.02
N GLU A 456 -1.30 -19.76 11.29
CA GLU A 456 -1.44 -18.36 11.67
C GLU A 456 -0.23 -17.50 11.30
N ALA A 457 0.95 -18.08 11.09
CA ALA A 457 2.18 -17.34 10.80
C ALA A 457 2.27 -16.88 9.33
N VAL A 458 1.80 -17.70 8.39
CA VAL A 458 2.01 -17.51 6.95
C VAL A 458 0.74 -17.64 6.12
N GLY A 459 -0.42 -17.87 6.75
CA GLY A 459 -1.66 -18.18 6.04
C GLY A 459 -1.53 -19.49 5.26
N HIS A 460 -1.88 -19.46 3.97
CA HIS A 460 -1.75 -20.61 3.07
C HIS A 460 -0.30 -20.95 2.67
N GLY A 461 0.68 -20.11 3.05
CA GLY A 461 2.08 -20.32 2.73
C GLY A 461 2.61 -19.40 1.63
N LEU A 462 3.72 -19.78 1.01
CA LEU A 462 4.39 -18.99 -0.03
C LEU A 462 3.63 -19.08 -1.36
N LEU A 463 3.05 -17.97 -1.80
CA LEU A 463 2.34 -17.89 -3.08
C LEU A 463 3.30 -18.06 -4.26
N THR A 464 2.90 -18.86 -5.27
CA THR A 464 3.63 -19.08 -6.51
C THR A 464 2.73 -18.92 -7.75
N ALA A 465 3.33 -18.73 -8.91
CA ALA A 465 2.60 -18.56 -10.18
C ALA A 465 2.25 -19.89 -10.86
N SER A 466 2.79 -21.00 -10.37
CA SER A 466 2.49 -22.35 -10.86
C SER A 466 2.20 -23.22 -9.64
N PRO A 467 1.07 -23.95 -9.62
CA PRO A 467 0.93 -25.00 -8.65
C PRO A 467 2.10 -25.98 -8.85
N THR A 468 2.66 -26.47 -7.77
CA THR A 468 3.68 -27.50 -7.82
C THR A 468 3.08 -28.74 -8.49
N ALA A 469 3.72 -29.16 -9.57
CA ALA A 469 3.49 -30.50 -10.10
C ALA A 469 4.08 -31.55 -9.12
#